data_3b413bfe75d40aa18cf696da7549dd9c
#
_entry.id   3b413bfe75d40aa18cf696da7549dd9c
#
_cell.length_a   1.000
_cell.length_b   1.000
_cell.length_c   1.000
_cell.angle_alpha   90.00
_cell.angle_beta   90.00
_cell.angle_gamma   90.00
#
_symmetry.space_group_name_H-M   'P 1'
#
loop_
_entity.id
_entity.type
_entity.pdbx_description
1 polymer ?
#
loop_
_entity_poly.entity_id
_entity_poly.type
_entity_poly.pdbx_seq_one_letter_code
_entity_poly.pdbx_strand_id
1 'polypeptide(L)'
;SALKWRRTMLDSRMTKLAEVLVNYSTELKSGEKVLIEATDIPPEFVCELIRIARKAGADPLVSLKSNRVMRALMHHSSEAQMNLIADVEAARMREVQAYIGVRGSGNIAELSDVPPAAHKLYQNTVWRRVHQEIRVPKTRWVVLRWPHPAMAQQANRSTEAFEDFFFNVCTMDYAKMAKAMRPLAARMEKCDRVQIVGPGTDLSFSIKGIPAIPCDGKLNIPDGEV
;
A
#
# COMPACT_ATOMS: atom_id res chain seq x y z
N SER A 1 -14.84 11.42 34.50
CA SER A 1 -14.45 10.02 34.61
C SER A 1 -13.91 9.57 33.25
N ALA A 2 -12.59 9.36 33.17
CA ALA A 2 -11.95 8.86 31.97
C ALA A 2 -12.43 7.40 31.76
N LEU A 3 -13.18 7.14 30.72
CA LEU A 3 -13.43 5.80 30.22
C LEU A 3 -12.07 5.15 29.92
N LYS A 4 -11.60 4.28 30.81
CA LYS A 4 -10.52 3.34 30.48
C LYS A 4 -11.08 2.35 29.46
N TRP A 5 -10.91 2.64 28.18
CA TRP A 5 -11.07 1.63 27.14
C TRP A 5 -10.19 0.45 27.51
N ARG A 6 -10.78 -0.73 27.71
CA ARG A 6 -10.01 -1.97 27.87
C ARG A 6 -9.16 -2.08 26.61
N ARG A 7 -7.85 -1.96 26.79
CA ARG A 7 -6.87 -2.19 25.75
C ARG A 7 -7.00 -3.67 25.37
N THR A 8 -7.73 -3.97 24.31
CA THR A 8 -7.63 -5.27 23.64
C THR A 8 -6.15 -5.49 23.42
N MET A 9 -5.60 -6.65 23.75
CA MET A 9 -4.18 -6.91 23.52
C MET A 9 -3.94 -6.80 22.01
N LEU A 10 -3.38 -5.69 21.57
CA LEU A 10 -3.03 -5.46 20.18
C LEU A 10 -1.84 -6.38 19.87
N ASP A 11 -1.92 -7.07 18.75
CA ASP A 11 -0.79 -7.84 18.24
C ASP A 11 0.42 -6.91 18.04
N SER A 12 1.52 -7.20 18.69
CA SER A 12 2.73 -6.39 18.63
C SER A 12 3.31 -6.26 17.20
N ARG A 13 2.98 -7.20 16.31
CA ARG A 13 3.35 -7.17 14.89
C ARG A 13 2.67 -6.01 14.16
N MET A 14 1.42 -5.67 14.54
CA MET A 14 0.69 -4.51 13.99
C MET A 14 1.39 -3.20 14.37
N THR A 15 1.87 -3.07 15.61
CA THR A 15 2.61 -1.88 16.04
C THR A 15 3.91 -1.73 15.23
N LYS A 16 4.68 -2.80 15.06
CA LYS A 16 5.92 -2.77 14.26
C LYS A 16 5.63 -2.37 12.81
N LEU A 17 4.60 -2.94 12.21
CA LEU A 17 4.21 -2.60 10.84
C LEU A 17 3.79 -1.12 10.74
N ALA A 18 2.97 -0.63 11.67
CA ALA A 18 2.59 0.78 11.68
C ALA A 18 3.80 1.72 11.83
N GLU A 19 4.80 1.34 12.64
CA GLU A 19 6.05 2.10 12.77
C GLU A 19 6.86 2.10 11.47
N VAL A 20 6.92 0.99 10.73
CA VAL A 20 7.56 0.94 9.40
C VAL A 20 6.85 1.89 8.43
N LEU A 21 5.52 1.83 8.34
CA LEU A 21 4.76 2.65 7.39
C LEU A 21 4.86 4.15 7.67
N VAL A 22 4.81 4.53 8.96
CA VAL A 22 4.83 5.94 9.37
C VAL A 22 6.25 6.51 9.40
N ASN A 23 7.19 5.81 10.05
CA ASN A 23 8.51 6.40 10.32
C ASN A 23 9.52 6.15 9.19
N TYR A 24 9.40 5.02 8.48
CA TYR A 24 10.31 4.65 7.41
C TYR A 24 9.72 4.91 6.02
N SER A 25 8.57 4.30 5.68
CA SER A 25 8.03 4.37 4.32
C SER A 25 7.58 5.78 3.95
N THR A 26 6.82 6.45 4.81
CA THR A 26 6.33 7.80 4.56
C THR A 26 7.17 8.91 5.22
N GLU A 27 8.12 8.55 6.10
CA GLU A 27 8.97 9.52 6.82
C GLU A 27 8.16 10.70 7.37
N LEU A 28 7.03 10.39 8.01
CA LEU A 28 6.05 11.38 8.44
C LEU A 28 6.64 12.31 9.50
N LYS A 29 6.45 13.61 9.31
CA LYS A 29 7.01 14.65 10.16
C LYS A 29 5.95 15.36 10.99
N SER A 30 6.38 16.02 12.06
CA SER A 30 5.51 16.85 12.88
C SER A 30 4.87 17.97 12.06
N GLY A 31 3.57 18.21 12.27
CA GLY A 31 2.78 19.20 11.56
C GLY A 31 2.29 18.78 10.17
N GLU A 32 2.70 17.61 9.67
CA GLU A 32 2.20 17.08 8.39
C GLU A 32 0.85 16.37 8.54
N LYS A 33 0.09 16.36 7.48
CA LYS A 33 -1.15 15.59 7.37
C LYS A 33 -0.89 14.28 6.62
N VAL A 34 -1.49 13.18 7.09
CA VAL A 34 -1.44 11.88 6.41
C VAL A 34 -2.85 11.36 6.16
N LEU A 35 -3.12 10.91 4.94
CA LEU A 35 -4.36 10.17 4.63
C LEU A 35 -4.11 8.67 4.77
N ILE A 36 -4.79 8.06 5.74
CA ILE A 36 -4.87 6.61 5.93
C ILE A 36 -6.12 6.10 5.23
N GLU A 37 -5.95 5.39 4.13
CA GLU A 37 -7.04 4.75 3.39
C GLU A 37 -7.04 3.25 3.66
N ALA A 38 -8.08 2.77 4.32
CA ALA A 38 -8.20 1.40 4.78
C ALA A 38 -9.41 0.72 4.14
N THR A 39 -9.17 -0.37 3.41
CA THR A 39 -10.21 -1.16 2.75
C THR A 39 -10.28 -2.54 3.38
N ASP A 40 -11.44 -2.92 3.95
CA ASP A 40 -11.72 -4.26 4.51
C ASP A 40 -10.59 -4.82 5.40
N ILE A 41 -10.07 -4.00 6.32
CA ILE A 41 -9.02 -4.40 7.28
C ILE A 41 -9.51 -4.21 8.72
N PRO A 42 -8.89 -4.88 9.72
CA PRO A 42 -9.25 -4.70 11.12
C PRO A 42 -9.13 -3.23 11.57
N PRO A 43 -10.16 -2.67 12.22
CA PRO A 43 -10.12 -1.29 12.71
C PRO A 43 -9.03 -1.07 13.76
N GLU A 44 -8.59 -2.13 14.45
CA GLU A 44 -7.50 -2.09 15.43
C GLU A 44 -6.20 -1.62 14.78
N PHE A 45 -5.90 -2.08 13.55
CA PHE A 45 -4.70 -1.64 12.84
C PHE A 45 -4.83 -0.17 12.37
N VAL A 46 -6.01 0.26 11.97
CA VAL A 46 -6.26 1.67 11.63
C VAL A 46 -6.05 2.57 12.86
N CYS A 47 -6.57 2.16 14.02
CA CYS A 47 -6.36 2.87 15.28
C CYS A 47 -4.88 2.95 15.66
N GLU A 48 -4.12 1.88 15.38
CA GLU A 48 -2.69 1.86 15.64
C GLU A 48 -1.92 2.80 14.71
N LEU A 49 -2.25 2.82 13.41
CA LEU A 49 -1.69 3.80 12.45
C LEU A 49 -1.94 5.25 12.92
N ILE A 50 -3.17 5.55 13.35
CA ILE A 50 -3.52 6.87 13.90
C ILE A 50 -2.64 7.21 15.12
N ARG A 51 -2.48 6.24 16.03
CA ARG A 51 -1.68 6.42 17.24
C ARG A 51 -0.21 6.71 16.92
N ILE A 52 0.38 5.96 15.98
CA ILE A 52 1.79 6.15 15.58
C ILE A 52 1.96 7.48 14.82
N ALA A 53 1.03 7.83 13.92
CA ALA A 53 1.06 9.11 13.22
C ALA A 53 1.02 10.30 14.19
N ARG A 54 0.13 10.27 15.19
CA ARG A 54 0.08 11.28 16.25
C ARG A 54 1.34 11.32 17.10
N LYS A 55 1.95 10.16 17.40
CA LYS A 55 3.24 10.09 18.09
C LYS A 55 4.35 10.77 17.30
N ALA A 56 4.29 10.74 15.97
CA ALA A 56 5.18 11.49 15.08
C ALA A 56 4.84 13.00 14.99
N GLY A 57 3.77 13.44 15.65
CA GLY A 57 3.32 14.83 15.65
C GLY A 57 2.51 15.24 14.42
N ALA A 58 1.99 14.28 13.69
CA ALA A 58 1.21 14.50 12.46
C ALA A 58 -0.31 14.43 12.70
N ASP A 59 -1.06 14.98 11.76
CA ASP A 59 -2.53 14.99 11.73
C ASP A 59 -3.06 13.91 10.79
N PRO A 60 -3.55 12.75 11.31
CA PRO A 60 -4.11 11.70 10.49
C PRO A 60 -5.55 12.00 10.07
N LEU A 61 -5.81 11.85 8.76
CA LEU A 61 -7.14 11.76 8.16
C LEU A 61 -7.38 10.29 7.80
N VAL A 62 -8.63 9.83 7.93
CA VAL A 62 -8.97 8.42 7.69
C VAL A 62 -10.09 8.29 6.67
N SER A 63 -9.96 7.31 5.78
CA SER A 63 -11.00 6.85 4.87
C SER A 63 -11.16 5.34 5.04
N LEU A 64 -12.34 4.92 5.52
CA LEU A 64 -12.68 3.50 5.60
C LEU A 64 -13.49 3.12 4.37
N LYS A 65 -13.06 2.07 3.66
CA LYS A 65 -13.69 1.57 2.44
C LYS A 65 -14.01 0.09 2.56
N SER A 66 -14.96 -0.36 1.76
CA SER A 66 -15.27 -1.78 1.60
C SER A 66 -15.39 -2.14 0.14
N ASN A 67 -14.78 -3.26 -0.28
CA ASN A 67 -14.87 -3.78 -1.65
C ASN A 67 -16.32 -4.09 -2.04
N ARG A 68 -17.15 -4.61 -1.12
CA ARG A 68 -18.56 -4.86 -1.36
C ARG A 68 -19.35 -3.59 -1.63
N VAL A 69 -19.07 -2.53 -0.86
CA VAL A 69 -19.71 -1.22 -1.06
C VAL A 69 -19.24 -0.59 -2.37
N MET A 70 -17.94 -0.68 -2.68
CA MET A 70 -17.39 -0.21 -3.96
C MET A 70 -17.99 -0.95 -5.14
N ARG A 71 -18.14 -2.28 -5.05
CA ARG A 71 -18.83 -3.08 -6.08
C ARG A 71 -20.25 -2.57 -6.34
N ALA A 72 -21.04 -2.41 -5.27
CA ALA A 72 -22.43 -1.93 -5.37
C ALA A 72 -22.49 -0.52 -5.98
N LEU A 73 -21.57 0.36 -5.59
CA LEU A 73 -21.49 1.73 -6.10
C LEU A 73 -21.12 1.75 -7.59
N MET A 74 -20.19 0.92 -8.04
CA MET A 74 -19.71 0.89 -9.42
C MET A 74 -20.73 0.30 -10.40
N HIS A 75 -21.56 -0.64 -9.97
CA HIS A 75 -22.49 -1.36 -10.86
C HIS A 75 -23.44 -0.43 -11.65
N HIS A 76 -23.87 0.68 -11.07
CA HIS A 76 -24.84 1.60 -11.69
C HIS A 76 -24.40 3.07 -11.60
N SER A 77 -23.10 3.30 -11.50
CA SER A 77 -22.58 4.66 -11.34
C SER A 77 -22.73 5.48 -12.62
N SER A 78 -23.16 6.71 -12.47
CA SER A 78 -23.14 7.70 -13.54
C SER A 78 -21.78 8.41 -13.61
N GLU A 79 -21.48 8.99 -14.75
CA GLU A 79 -20.28 9.81 -14.93
C GLU A 79 -20.29 11.03 -13.98
N ALA A 80 -21.43 11.69 -13.81
CA ALA A 80 -21.58 12.80 -12.89
C ALA A 80 -21.27 12.40 -11.44
N GLN A 81 -21.75 11.23 -11.00
CA GLN A 81 -21.48 10.70 -9.67
C GLN A 81 -19.98 10.41 -9.47
N MET A 82 -19.32 9.76 -10.44
CA MET A 82 -17.90 9.45 -10.35
C MET A 82 -17.02 10.70 -10.39
N ASN A 83 -17.42 11.70 -11.16
CA ASN A 83 -16.74 13.00 -11.17
C ASN A 83 -16.85 13.71 -9.82
N LEU A 84 -18.04 13.74 -9.20
CA LEU A 84 -18.21 14.34 -7.88
C LEU A 84 -17.37 13.63 -6.81
N ILE A 85 -17.34 12.29 -6.82
CA ILE A 85 -16.47 11.50 -5.93
C ILE A 85 -15.01 11.90 -6.16
N ALA A 86 -14.59 11.97 -7.42
CA ALA A 86 -13.22 12.35 -7.75
C ALA A 86 -12.86 13.77 -7.27
N ASP A 87 -13.76 14.72 -7.38
CA ASP A 87 -13.56 16.11 -6.93
C ASP A 87 -13.32 16.17 -5.41
N VAL A 88 -14.17 15.51 -4.63
CA VAL A 88 -14.07 15.46 -3.15
C VAL A 88 -12.77 14.75 -2.72
N GLU A 89 -12.49 13.57 -3.30
CA GLU A 89 -11.30 12.82 -2.96
C GLU A 89 -10.02 13.56 -3.38
N ALA A 90 -10.01 14.20 -4.55
CA ALA A 90 -8.88 14.99 -5.01
C ALA A 90 -8.63 16.23 -4.13
N ALA A 91 -9.68 16.90 -3.68
CA ALA A 91 -9.55 18.02 -2.76
C ALA A 91 -8.84 17.58 -1.47
N ARG A 92 -9.27 16.47 -0.87
CA ARG A 92 -8.66 15.89 0.33
C ARG A 92 -7.21 15.42 0.08
N MET A 93 -6.93 14.80 -1.08
CA MET A 93 -5.60 14.32 -1.42
C MET A 93 -4.58 15.45 -1.61
N ARG A 94 -5.01 16.62 -2.05
CA ARG A 94 -4.14 17.81 -2.19
C ARG A 94 -3.67 18.38 -0.85
N GLU A 95 -4.42 18.13 0.21
CA GLU A 95 -4.13 18.68 1.54
C GLU A 95 -3.09 17.86 2.33
N VAL A 96 -2.78 16.63 1.90
CA VAL A 96 -1.92 15.73 2.66
C VAL A 96 -0.51 15.62 2.07
N GLN A 97 0.48 15.53 2.93
CA GLN A 97 1.89 15.34 2.57
C GLN A 97 2.25 13.86 2.46
N ALA A 98 1.46 13.00 3.12
CA ALA A 98 1.68 11.57 3.10
C ALA A 98 0.38 10.77 2.91
N TYR A 99 0.53 9.56 2.35
CA TYR A 99 -0.59 8.64 2.13
C TYR A 99 -0.18 7.21 2.53
N ILE A 100 -1.02 6.54 3.29
CA ILE A 100 -0.88 5.13 3.67
C ILE A 100 -2.14 4.38 3.21
N GLY A 101 -1.99 3.49 2.22
CA GLY A 101 -3.08 2.68 1.71
C GLY A 101 -2.97 1.22 2.14
N VAL A 102 -3.94 0.72 2.92
CA VAL A 102 -3.98 -0.68 3.35
C VAL A 102 -5.21 -1.36 2.77
N ARG A 103 -5.01 -2.43 2.00
CA ARG A 103 -6.06 -3.08 1.23
C ARG A 103 -6.22 -4.53 1.62
N GLY A 104 -7.30 -4.85 2.32
CA GLY A 104 -7.78 -6.20 2.57
C GLY A 104 -8.80 -6.64 1.53
N SER A 105 -9.02 -7.94 1.43
CA SER A 105 -10.14 -8.51 0.69
C SER A 105 -10.43 -9.92 1.18
N GLY A 106 -11.64 -10.13 1.67
CA GLY A 106 -12.13 -11.46 2.04
C GLY A 106 -12.42 -12.34 0.83
N ASN A 107 -12.61 -11.73 -0.34
CA ASN A 107 -12.81 -12.38 -1.62
C ASN A 107 -12.03 -11.63 -2.70
N ILE A 108 -11.03 -12.28 -3.28
CA ILE A 108 -10.18 -11.69 -4.33
C ILE A 108 -10.94 -11.34 -5.61
N ALA A 109 -12.07 -12.01 -5.83
CA ALA A 109 -12.94 -11.83 -6.99
C ALA A 109 -14.14 -10.91 -6.71
N GLU A 110 -14.13 -10.12 -5.62
CA GLU A 110 -15.30 -9.31 -5.19
C GLU A 110 -15.79 -8.33 -6.26
N LEU A 111 -14.91 -7.87 -7.12
CA LEU A 111 -15.24 -6.92 -8.21
C LEU A 111 -15.34 -7.58 -9.59
N SER A 112 -15.31 -8.91 -9.69
CA SER A 112 -15.21 -9.62 -10.97
C SER A 112 -16.42 -9.48 -11.88
N ASP A 113 -17.60 -9.21 -11.33
CA ASP A 113 -18.86 -9.03 -12.06
C ASP A 113 -19.22 -7.54 -12.30
N VAL A 114 -18.35 -6.61 -11.90
CA VAL A 114 -18.53 -5.19 -12.24
C VAL A 114 -18.31 -5.02 -13.74
N PRO A 115 -19.24 -4.37 -14.46
CA PRO A 115 -19.11 -4.19 -15.90
C PRO A 115 -17.79 -3.50 -16.30
N PRO A 116 -17.12 -3.92 -17.38
CA PRO A 116 -15.87 -3.29 -17.84
C PRO A 116 -15.99 -1.78 -18.07
N ALA A 117 -17.14 -1.30 -18.54
CA ALA A 117 -17.40 0.13 -18.72
C ALA A 117 -17.37 0.90 -17.39
N ALA A 118 -17.91 0.31 -16.30
CA ALA A 118 -17.88 0.91 -14.97
C ALA A 118 -16.47 0.92 -14.37
N HIS A 119 -15.70 -0.15 -14.58
CA HIS A 119 -14.28 -0.16 -14.23
C HIS A 119 -13.50 0.95 -14.96
N LYS A 120 -13.71 1.08 -16.27
CA LYS A 120 -13.06 2.12 -17.09
C LYS A 120 -13.46 3.52 -16.62
N LEU A 121 -14.73 3.73 -16.29
CA LEU A 121 -15.20 5.00 -15.74
C LEU A 121 -14.50 5.34 -14.42
N TYR A 122 -14.45 4.41 -13.46
CA TYR A 122 -13.73 4.59 -12.20
C TYR A 122 -12.23 4.87 -12.42
N GLN A 123 -11.57 4.12 -13.30
CA GLN A 123 -10.15 4.31 -13.62
C GLN A 123 -9.86 5.69 -14.20
N ASN A 124 -10.68 6.16 -15.14
CA ASN A 124 -10.46 7.42 -15.84
C ASN A 124 -10.85 8.65 -14.98
N THR A 125 -11.73 8.48 -14.01
CA THR A 125 -12.20 9.56 -13.14
C THR A 125 -11.48 9.53 -11.79
N VAL A 126 -11.87 8.65 -10.88
CA VAL A 126 -11.40 8.65 -9.49
C VAL A 126 -9.93 8.25 -9.41
N TRP A 127 -9.56 7.09 -9.99
CA TRP A 127 -8.20 6.58 -9.83
C TRP A 127 -7.16 7.50 -10.48
N ARG A 128 -7.41 7.90 -11.71
CA ARG A 128 -6.50 8.78 -12.47
C ARG A 128 -6.35 10.13 -11.76
N ARG A 129 -7.44 10.83 -11.50
CA ARG A 129 -7.42 12.21 -10.98
C ARG A 129 -6.91 12.30 -9.54
N VAL A 130 -7.19 11.29 -8.70
CA VAL A 130 -6.81 11.29 -7.29
C VAL A 130 -5.45 10.64 -7.08
N HIS A 131 -5.26 9.43 -7.61
CA HIS A 131 -4.05 8.67 -7.33
C HIS A 131 -2.93 8.95 -8.33
N GLN A 132 -3.20 8.87 -9.64
CA GLN A 132 -2.15 9.02 -10.64
C GLN A 132 -1.65 10.47 -10.76
N GLU A 133 -2.55 11.45 -10.72
CA GLU A 133 -2.21 12.87 -10.93
C GLU A 133 -1.85 13.62 -9.63
N ILE A 134 -2.28 13.13 -8.44
CA ILE A 134 -2.01 13.80 -7.17
C ILE A 134 -1.18 12.91 -6.25
N ARG A 135 -1.71 11.75 -5.80
CA ARG A 135 -1.03 10.91 -4.81
C ARG A 135 0.39 10.54 -5.24
N VAL A 136 0.52 9.94 -6.43
CA VAL A 136 1.82 9.41 -6.90
C VAL A 136 2.88 10.51 -7.02
N PRO A 137 2.64 11.65 -7.70
CA PRO A 137 3.68 12.66 -7.89
C PRO A 137 3.83 13.66 -6.72
N LYS A 138 2.83 13.79 -5.82
CA LYS A 138 2.79 14.90 -4.87
C LYS A 138 2.81 14.50 -3.40
N THR A 139 2.74 13.22 -3.09
CA THR A 139 2.80 12.74 -1.71
C THR A 139 3.92 11.72 -1.52
N ARG A 140 4.42 11.59 -0.30
CA ARG A 140 5.13 10.38 0.11
C ARG A 140 4.07 9.32 0.41
N TRP A 141 4.09 8.23 -0.32
CA TRP A 141 3.02 7.24 -0.18
C TRP A 141 3.57 5.83 -0.01
N VAL A 142 2.82 5.02 0.72
CA VAL A 142 3.04 3.59 0.81
C VAL A 142 1.72 2.84 0.68
N VAL A 143 1.76 1.73 -0.04
CA VAL A 143 0.62 0.82 -0.15
C VAL A 143 1.03 -0.60 0.23
N LEU A 144 0.12 -1.32 0.89
CA LEU A 144 0.28 -2.72 1.20
C LEU A 144 -1.05 -3.45 1.17
N ARG A 145 -0.98 -4.77 1.03
CA ARG A 145 -2.14 -5.63 1.27
C ARG A 145 -2.19 -6.02 2.74
N TRP A 146 -3.39 -6.31 3.24
CA TRP A 146 -3.56 -6.90 4.56
C TRP A 146 -3.61 -8.43 4.43
N PRO A 147 -2.92 -9.19 5.29
CA PRO A 147 -2.97 -10.65 5.27
C PRO A 147 -4.39 -11.10 5.62
N HIS A 148 -5.07 -11.65 4.63
CA HIS A 148 -6.46 -12.12 4.75
C HIS A 148 -6.51 -13.62 4.46
N PRO A 149 -7.47 -14.39 5.04
CA PRO A 149 -7.64 -15.81 4.73
C PRO A 149 -7.66 -16.14 3.24
N ALA A 150 -8.23 -15.26 2.41
CA ALA A 150 -8.20 -15.43 0.95
C ALA A 150 -6.78 -15.44 0.35
N MET A 151 -5.86 -14.66 0.91
CA MET A 151 -4.43 -14.69 0.51
C MET A 151 -3.73 -15.94 1.00
N ALA A 152 -4.04 -16.39 2.21
CA ALA A 152 -3.50 -17.64 2.75
C ALA A 152 -3.92 -18.86 1.90
N GLN A 153 -5.18 -18.90 1.44
CA GLN A 153 -5.67 -19.90 0.51
C GLN A 153 -4.90 -19.90 -0.82
N GLN A 154 -4.68 -18.72 -1.41
CA GLN A 154 -3.90 -18.61 -2.64
C GLN A 154 -2.44 -19.06 -2.46
N ALA A 155 -1.86 -18.83 -1.28
CA ALA A 155 -0.52 -19.27 -0.93
C ALA A 155 -0.47 -20.75 -0.47
N ASN A 156 -1.60 -21.46 -0.46
CA ASN A 156 -1.73 -22.82 0.04
C ASN A 156 -1.18 -22.98 1.47
N ARG A 157 -1.55 -22.06 2.36
CA ARG A 157 -1.12 -22.01 3.77
C ARG A 157 -2.30 -21.84 4.71
N SER A 158 -2.13 -22.23 5.97
CA SER A 158 -3.07 -21.83 7.03
C SER A 158 -3.02 -20.31 7.23
N THR A 159 -4.09 -19.72 7.76
CA THR A 159 -4.18 -18.28 8.00
C THR A 159 -3.04 -17.80 8.89
N GLU A 160 -2.80 -18.47 10.02
CA GLU A 160 -1.74 -18.09 10.98
C GLU A 160 -0.33 -18.21 10.35
N ALA A 161 -0.04 -19.30 9.64
CA ALA A 161 1.26 -19.47 8.98
C ALA A 161 1.50 -18.43 7.88
N PHE A 162 0.43 -17.95 7.22
CA PHE A 162 0.55 -16.89 6.24
C PHE A 162 0.72 -15.52 6.90
N GLU A 163 -0.01 -15.24 7.98
CA GLU A 163 0.16 -14.00 8.77
C GLU A 163 1.57 -13.88 9.33
N ASP A 164 2.12 -14.95 9.92
CA ASP A 164 3.48 -14.98 10.43
C ASP A 164 4.51 -14.65 9.33
N PHE A 165 4.37 -15.31 8.18
CA PHE A 165 5.21 -15.02 7.03
C PHE A 165 5.07 -13.57 6.59
N PHE A 166 3.84 -13.08 6.45
CA PHE A 166 3.54 -11.73 5.98
C PHE A 166 4.12 -10.66 6.90
N PHE A 167 3.87 -10.76 8.20
CA PHE A 167 4.41 -9.79 9.16
C PHE A 167 5.93 -9.84 9.23
N ASN A 168 6.54 -11.02 9.12
CA ASN A 168 7.99 -11.16 9.11
C ASN A 168 8.63 -10.42 7.94
N VAL A 169 8.08 -10.54 6.73
CA VAL A 169 8.61 -9.84 5.54
C VAL A 169 8.25 -8.35 5.55
N CYS A 170 7.06 -7.97 6.03
CA CYS A 170 6.63 -6.57 6.04
C CYS A 170 7.28 -5.73 7.16
N THR A 171 7.88 -6.36 8.16
CA THR A 171 8.55 -5.67 9.28
C THR A 171 10.07 -5.89 9.29
N MET A 172 10.66 -6.23 8.15
CA MET A 172 12.10 -6.31 7.97
C MET A 172 12.78 -4.96 8.18
N ASP A 173 14.09 -4.97 8.41
CA ASP A 173 14.89 -3.75 8.46
C ASP A 173 15.12 -3.22 7.04
N TYR A 174 14.14 -2.48 6.54
CA TYR A 174 14.18 -1.88 5.21
C TYR A 174 15.32 -0.86 5.05
N ALA A 175 15.72 -0.18 6.11
CA ALA A 175 16.86 0.74 6.05
C ALA A 175 18.18 0.00 5.81
N LYS A 176 18.35 -1.18 6.42
CA LYS A 176 19.50 -2.06 6.18
C LYS A 176 19.44 -2.65 4.77
N MET A 177 18.26 -3.09 4.34
CA MET A 177 18.05 -3.63 2.99
C MET A 177 18.37 -2.60 1.92
N ALA A 178 17.86 -1.37 2.04
CA ALA A 178 18.15 -0.27 1.13
C ALA A 178 19.65 -0.02 0.95
N LYS A 179 20.44 -0.12 2.04
CA LYS A 179 21.91 -0.03 1.96
C LYS A 179 22.51 -1.20 1.22
N ALA A 180 22.01 -2.41 1.44
CA ALA A 180 22.53 -3.63 0.81
C ALA A 180 22.22 -3.68 -0.70
N MET A 181 21.16 -3.03 -1.17
CA MET A 181 20.77 -2.98 -2.59
C MET A 181 21.63 -2.04 -3.43
N ARG A 182 22.24 -1.01 -2.83
CA ARG A 182 23.03 0.01 -3.55
C ARG A 182 24.14 -0.54 -4.42
N PRO A 183 24.97 -1.49 -3.98
CA PRO A 183 26.03 -2.08 -4.84
C PRO A 183 25.46 -2.79 -6.06
N LEU A 184 24.32 -3.50 -5.92
CA LEU A 184 23.66 -4.17 -7.03
C LEU A 184 23.11 -3.13 -8.04
N ALA A 185 22.36 -2.15 -7.59
CA ALA A 185 21.86 -1.08 -8.44
C ALA A 185 22.99 -0.38 -9.20
N ALA A 186 24.07 0.01 -8.51
CA ALA A 186 25.22 0.65 -9.13
C ALA A 186 25.95 -0.25 -10.16
N ARG A 187 25.91 -1.57 -9.97
CA ARG A 187 26.43 -2.52 -10.95
C ARG A 187 25.52 -2.62 -12.17
N MET A 188 24.20 -2.70 -11.97
CA MET A 188 23.21 -2.77 -13.05
C MET A 188 23.27 -1.54 -13.95
N GLU A 189 23.38 -0.34 -13.39
CA GLU A 189 23.51 0.90 -14.17
C GLU A 189 24.75 0.95 -15.09
N LYS A 190 25.81 0.18 -14.76
CA LYS A 190 27.04 0.11 -15.54
C LYS A 190 27.04 -1.05 -16.54
N CYS A 191 26.06 -1.97 -16.46
CA CYS A 191 25.96 -3.14 -17.32
C CYS A 191 25.09 -2.84 -18.54
N ASP A 192 25.45 -3.43 -19.69
CA ASP A 192 24.60 -3.48 -20.87
C ASP A 192 23.78 -4.79 -20.89
N ARG A 193 24.41 -5.90 -20.49
CA ARG A 193 23.81 -7.23 -20.64
C ARG A 193 23.53 -7.91 -19.30
N VAL A 194 22.37 -8.53 -19.23
CA VAL A 194 21.97 -9.49 -18.19
C VAL A 194 21.78 -10.86 -18.83
N GLN A 195 22.29 -11.90 -18.18
CA GLN A 195 22.00 -13.29 -18.51
C GLN A 195 21.35 -13.97 -17.31
N ILE A 196 20.25 -14.66 -17.53
CA ILE A 196 19.53 -15.45 -16.53
C ILE A 196 19.65 -16.92 -16.95
N VAL A 197 20.30 -17.73 -16.11
CA VAL A 197 20.49 -19.17 -16.36
C VAL A 197 19.80 -19.96 -15.27
N GLY A 198 19.04 -20.98 -15.67
CA GLY A 198 18.37 -21.90 -14.75
C GLY A 198 17.92 -23.17 -15.48
N PRO A 199 17.31 -24.15 -14.80
CA PRO A 199 16.80 -25.34 -15.46
C PRO A 199 15.80 -24.97 -16.56
N GLY A 200 16.14 -25.31 -17.83
CA GLY A 200 15.34 -25.00 -18.99
C GLY A 200 15.32 -23.51 -19.42
N THR A 201 16.20 -22.69 -18.85
CA THR A 201 16.26 -21.26 -19.12
C THR A 201 17.71 -20.83 -19.38
N ASP A 202 17.95 -20.18 -20.51
CA ASP A 202 19.15 -19.40 -20.82
C ASP A 202 18.69 -18.15 -21.61
N LEU A 203 18.48 -17.04 -20.88
CA LEU A 203 17.94 -15.79 -21.39
C LEU A 203 18.98 -14.68 -21.29
N SER A 204 19.27 -14.01 -22.38
CA SER A 204 20.14 -12.84 -22.41
C SER A 204 19.43 -11.66 -23.08
N PHE A 205 19.56 -10.48 -22.44
CA PHE A 205 18.98 -9.24 -22.97
C PHE A 205 19.80 -8.02 -22.56
N SER A 206 19.59 -6.91 -23.28
CA SER A 206 20.23 -5.62 -22.97
C SER A 206 19.38 -4.84 -21.97
N ILE A 207 20.05 -4.21 -21.01
CA ILE A 207 19.48 -3.25 -20.06
C ILE A 207 20.05 -1.85 -20.23
N LYS A 208 20.74 -1.61 -21.35
CA LYS A 208 21.38 -0.33 -21.63
C LYS A 208 20.35 0.82 -21.65
N GLY A 209 20.59 1.83 -20.80
CA GLY A 209 19.71 2.97 -20.67
C GLY A 209 18.44 2.72 -19.83
N ILE A 210 18.30 1.53 -19.25
CA ILE A 210 17.24 1.24 -18.27
C ILE A 210 17.77 1.59 -16.88
N PRO A 211 17.11 2.49 -16.13
CA PRO A 211 17.54 2.83 -14.78
C PRO A 211 17.34 1.65 -13.81
N ALA A 212 18.29 1.43 -12.91
CA ALA A 212 18.14 0.51 -11.80
C ALA A 212 17.40 1.20 -10.65
N ILE A 213 16.21 0.74 -10.32
CA ILE A 213 15.35 1.33 -9.28
C ILE A 213 15.28 0.39 -8.08
N PRO A 214 15.96 0.71 -6.96
CA PRO A 214 15.83 -0.07 -5.74
C PRO A 214 14.42 0.09 -5.14
N CYS A 215 13.71 -1.02 -4.99
CA CYS A 215 12.42 -1.09 -4.31
C CYS A 215 12.68 -1.39 -2.83
N ASP A 216 12.79 -0.34 -2.03
CA ASP A 216 13.35 -0.36 -0.68
C ASP A 216 12.31 -0.17 0.44
N GLY A 217 11.01 -0.33 0.15
CA GLY A 217 9.92 -0.15 1.12
C GLY A 217 9.41 1.29 1.25
N LYS A 218 9.76 2.17 0.32
CA LYS A 218 9.27 3.56 0.29
C LYS A 218 7.93 3.71 -0.42
N LEU A 219 7.56 2.81 -1.32
CA LEU A 219 6.32 2.86 -2.10
C LEU A 219 5.42 1.66 -1.81
N ASN A 220 6.00 0.49 -1.67
CA ASN A 220 5.27 -0.75 -1.41
C ASN A 220 5.82 -1.46 -0.16
N ILE A 221 4.98 -2.25 0.50
CA ILE A 221 5.34 -3.19 1.55
C ILE A 221 4.55 -4.49 1.29
N PRO A 222 5.19 -5.68 1.22
CA PRO A 222 6.66 -5.88 1.23
C PRO A 222 7.33 -5.40 -0.05
N ASP A 223 8.64 -5.25 0.01
CA ASP A 223 9.50 -4.77 -1.06
C ASP A 223 10.86 -5.49 -0.99
N GLY A 224 11.80 -5.28 -1.94
CA GLY A 224 13.14 -5.87 -1.86
C GLY A 224 13.81 -6.25 -3.17
N GLU A 225 13.32 -5.74 -4.29
CA GLU A 225 13.90 -5.94 -5.63
C GLU A 225 14.66 -4.70 -6.13
N VAL A 226 15.48 -4.90 -7.15
CA VAL A 226 16.15 -3.85 -7.93
C VAL A 226 15.83 -4.04 -9.41
#